data_018103e1f70d843300c9f4c61350ab84
#
_entry.id   018103e1f70d843300c9f4c61350ab84
#
_cell.length_a   1.000
_cell.length_b   1.000
_cell.length_c   1.000
_cell.angle_alpha   90.00
_cell.angle_beta   90.00
_cell.angle_gamma   90.00
#
_symmetry.space_group_name_H-M   'P 1'
#
loop_
_entity.id
_entity.type
_entity.pdbx_description
1 polymer ?
#
loop_
_entity_poly.entity_id
_entity_poly.type
_entity_poly.pdbx_seq_one_letter_code
_entity_poly.pdbx_strand_id
1 'polypeptide(L)'
;MANIFAVFYRSSVGKKIIVAITGVILILFVIGHLLGNLQIFIGPDWINGYSQHLHDLGPLLWLIRAFLFIAVVFHIYLTILLAIENRRARPEPYIDKRYVKADFASRHMVMSGLIVLAFIAYHLAHFSFRKTDPRFALLKPDPLGHYDVYSMMVYGFQNYFVSGFYVLGLFLLALHLSHGSSSFFQSLGLNDKKMTPRLALAGRIFAWLLFAGYTSIPVAILLGLIKPAQQL
;
A
#
# COMPACT_ATOMS: atom_id res chain seq x y z
N MET A 1 4.90 4.50 -40.40
CA MET A 1 4.40 5.40 -39.34
C MET A 1 4.74 4.78 -37.98
N ALA A 2 5.42 5.51 -37.08
CA ALA A 2 5.71 5.00 -35.77
C ALA A 2 4.38 4.82 -35.00
N ASN A 3 4.19 3.65 -34.35
CA ASN A 3 2.99 3.38 -33.57
C ASN A 3 2.93 4.39 -32.41
N ILE A 4 1.89 5.21 -32.35
CA ILE A 4 1.71 6.28 -31.37
C ILE A 4 1.81 5.75 -29.93
N PHE A 5 1.33 4.52 -29.68
CA PHE A 5 1.46 3.85 -28.37
C PHE A 5 2.92 3.54 -28.02
N ALA A 6 3.72 3.13 -29.00
CA ALA A 6 5.15 2.87 -28.79
C ALA A 6 5.92 4.16 -28.50
N VAL A 7 5.59 5.26 -29.16
CA VAL A 7 6.17 6.59 -28.90
C VAL A 7 5.80 7.07 -27.51
N PHE A 8 4.52 6.95 -27.13
CA PHE A 8 4.03 7.33 -25.80
C PHE A 8 4.73 6.54 -24.69
N TYR A 9 4.76 5.20 -24.80
CA TYR A 9 5.39 4.32 -23.82
C TYR A 9 6.90 4.55 -23.67
N ARG A 10 7.60 4.90 -24.78
CA ARG A 10 9.04 5.21 -24.75
C ARG A 10 9.35 6.58 -24.16
N SER A 11 8.38 7.49 -24.12
CA SER A 11 8.58 8.84 -23.59
C SER A 11 8.63 8.84 -22.06
N SER A 12 9.47 9.70 -21.47
CA SER A 12 9.49 9.89 -20.01
C SER A 12 8.16 10.41 -19.46
N VAL A 13 7.43 11.21 -20.26
CA VAL A 13 6.10 11.72 -19.87
C VAL A 13 5.08 10.60 -19.84
N GLY A 14 5.03 9.76 -20.88
CA GLY A 14 4.11 8.63 -20.94
C GLY A 14 4.31 7.65 -19.78
N LYS A 15 5.56 7.32 -19.46
CA LYS A 15 5.89 6.49 -18.28
C LYS A 15 5.41 7.12 -16.97
N LYS A 16 5.60 8.43 -16.76
CA LYS A 16 5.13 9.16 -15.58
C LYS A 16 3.61 9.15 -15.46
N ILE A 17 2.89 9.27 -16.58
CA ILE A 17 1.42 9.18 -16.59
C ILE A 17 0.96 7.78 -16.18
N ILE A 18 1.57 6.72 -16.71
CA ILE A 18 1.23 5.34 -16.31
C ILE A 18 1.53 5.10 -14.82
N VAL A 19 2.67 5.58 -14.32
CA VAL A 19 3.00 5.51 -12.88
C VAL A 19 1.98 6.26 -12.04
N ALA A 20 1.51 7.44 -12.48
CA ALA A 20 0.49 8.20 -11.78
C ALA A 20 -0.85 7.45 -11.73
N ILE A 21 -1.31 6.90 -12.86
CA ILE A 21 -2.57 6.14 -12.94
C ILE A 21 -2.51 4.89 -12.06
N THR A 22 -1.44 4.10 -12.18
CA THR A 22 -1.26 2.91 -11.34
C THR A 22 -1.14 3.28 -9.87
N GLY A 23 -0.47 4.39 -9.53
CA GLY A 23 -0.40 4.92 -8.18
C GLY A 23 -1.78 5.29 -7.59
N VAL A 24 -2.64 5.93 -8.38
CA VAL A 24 -4.03 6.24 -7.97
C VAL A 24 -4.84 4.97 -7.72
N ILE A 25 -4.73 3.97 -8.60
CA ILE A 25 -5.39 2.66 -8.41
C ILE A 25 -4.97 2.02 -7.08
N LEU A 26 -3.66 2.02 -6.79
CA LEU A 26 -3.13 1.46 -5.55
C LEU A 26 -3.55 2.28 -4.31
N ILE A 27 -3.64 3.60 -4.39
CA ILE A 27 -4.16 4.46 -3.32
C ILE A 27 -5.63 4.12 -3.02
N LEU A 28 -6.46 3.99 -4.04
CA LEU A 28 -7.88 3.62 -3.87
C LEU A 28 -8.02 2.23 -3.22
N PHE A 29 -7.18 1.28 -3.63
CA PHE A 29 -7.12 -0.03 -2.98
C PHE A 29 -6.73 0.07 -1.51
N VAL A 30 -5.68 0.83 -1.16
CA VAL A 30 -5.23 1.00 0.22
C VAL A 30 -6.32 1.63 1.10
N ILE A 31 -7.08 2.61 0.58
CA ILE A 31 -8.23 3.18 1.30
C ILE A 31 -9.30 2.11 1.56
N GLY A 32 -9.75 1.41 0.52
CA GLY A 32 -10.77 0.37 0.65
C GLY A 32 -10.33 -0.77 1.56
N HIS A 33 -9.04 -1.16 1.47
CA HIS A 33 -8.44 -2.17 2.33
C HIS A 33 -8.40 -1.74 3.80
N LEU A 34 -8.08 -0.47 4.09
CA LEU A 34 -8.19 0.06 5.45
C LEU A 34 -9.61 0.00 5.98
N LEU A 35 -10.59 0.50 5.20
CA LEU A 35 -11.99 0.51 5.61
C LEU A 35 -12.52 -0.91 5.90
N GLY A 36 -12.13 -1.89 5.09
CA GLY A 36 -12.43 -3.30 5.33
C GLY A 36 -11.81 -3.82 6.65
N ASN A 37 -10.54 -3.50 6.91
CA ASN A 37 -9.85 -3.97 8.11
C ASN A 37 -10.31 -3.25 9.40
N LEU A 38 -10.74 -1.99 9.33
CA LEU A 38 -11.27 -1.26 10.49
C LEU A 38 -12.58 -1.88 11.03
N GLN A 39 -13.25 -2.75 10.28
CA GLN A 39 -14.40 -3.50 10.78
C GLN A 39 -14.06 -4.42 11.94
N ILE A 40 -12.77 -4.71 12.19
CA ILE A 40 -12.31 -5.45 13.37
C ILE A 40 -12.77 -4.76 14.69
N PHE A 41 -12.88 -3.42 14.69
CA PHE A 41 -13.34 -2.66 15.85
C PHE A 41 -14.86 -2.75 16.09
N ILE A 42 -15.63 -3.17 15.07
CA ILE A 42 -17.08 -3.38 15.20
C ILE A 42 -17.34 -4.77 15.76
N GLY A 43 -16.55 -5.79 15.34
CA GLY A 43 -16.63 -7.14 15.87
C GLY A 43 -16.43 -8.24 14.82
N PRO A 44 -16.39 -9.51 15.28
CA PRO A 44 -16.09 -10.66 14.42
C PRO A 44 -17.10 -10.83 13.27
N ASP A 45 -18.40 -10.67 13.54
CA ASP A 45 -19.45 -10.86 12.53
C ASP A 45 -19.28 -9.92 11.33
N TRP A 46 -18.83 -8.69 11.58
CA TRP A 46 -18.64 -7.69 10.54
C TRP A 46 -17.47 -8.01 9.63
N ILE A 47 -16.29 -8.24 10.20
CA ILE A 47 -15.09 -8.46 9.38
C ILE A 47 -15.12 -9.84 8.71
N ASN A 48 -15.64 -10.87 9.38
CA ASN A 48 -15.79 -12.21 8.80
C ASN A 48 -16.83 -12.18 7.68
N GLY A 49 -17.99 -11.54 7.91
CA GLY A 49 -19.03 -11.36 6.90
C GLY A 49 -18.54 -10.55 5.68
N TYR A 50 -17.80 -9.47 5.92
CA TYR A 50 -17.17 -8.71 4.83
C TYR A 50 -16.19 -9.56 4.02
N SER A 51 -15.35 -10.35 4.69
CA SER A 51 -14.44 -11.29 4.02
C SER A 51 -15.20 -12.33 3.21
N GLN A 52 -16.27 -12.90 3.76
CA GLN A 52 -17.11 -13.86 3.05
C GLN A 52 -17.75 -13.22 1.81
N HIS A 53 -18.32 -12.04 1.94
CA HIS A 53 -18.90 -11.32 0.80
C HIS A 53 -17.91 -11.10 -0.34
N LEU A 54 -16.63 -10.79 0.00
CA LEU A 54 -15.57 -10.70 -1.03
C LEU A 54 -15.30 -12.07 -1.69
N HIS A 55 -15.33 -13.17 -0.94
CA HIS A 55 -15.14 -14.51 -1.51
C HIS A 55 -16.32 -14.94 -2.39
N ASP A 56 -17.53 -14.53 -2.06
CA ASP A 56 -18.75 -14.81 -2.82
C ASP A 56 -18.77 -14.16 -4.21
N LEU A 57 -17.89 -13.16 -4.45
CA LEU A 57 -17.66 -12.62 -5.80
C LEU A 57 -17.01 -13.65 -6.74
N GLY A 58 -16.51 -14.79 -6.24
CA GLY A 58 -15.98 -15.89 -7.03
C GLY A 58 -14.89 -15.46 -8.04
N PRO A 59 -15.11 -15.71 -9.35
CA PRO A 59 -14.15 -15.34 -10.39
C PRO A 59 -13.83 -13.83 -10.46
N LEU A 60 -14.80 -12.96 -10.13
CA LEU A 60 -14.59 -11.51 -10.14
C LEU A 60 -13.53 -11.08 -9.12
N LEU A 61 -13.46 -11.73 -7.95
CA LEU A 61 -12.41 -11.47 -6.97
C LEU A 61 -11.02 -11.75 -7.55
N TRP A 62 -10.87 -12.84 -8.30
CA TRP A 62 -9.61 -13.18 -8.95
C TRP A 62 -9.22 -12.18 -10.05
N LEU A 63 -10.20 -11.69 -10.80
CA LEU A 63 -9.97 -10.63 -11.79
C LEU A 63 -9.49 -9.33 -11.12
N ILE A 64 -10.11 -8.93 -9.99
CA ILE A 64 -9.68 -7.76 -9.21
C ILE A 64 -8.25 -7.96 -8.69
N ARG A 65 -7.93 -9.12 -8.14
CA ARG A 65 -6.57 -9.46 -7.66
C ARG A 65 -5.53 -9.39 -8.78
N ALA A 66 -5.85 -9.97 -9.94
CA ALA A 66 -4.96 -9.92 -11.11
C ALA A 66 -4.75 -8.48 -11.60
N PHE A 67 -5.81 -7.68 -11.67
CA PHE A 67 -5.72 -6.26 -12.03
C PHE A 67 -4.82 -5.48 -11.07
N LEU A 68 -5.00 -5.66 -9.77
CA LEU A 68 -4.15 -5.01 -8.75
C LEU A 68 -2.70 -5.47 -8.85
N PHE A 69 -2.47 -6.76 -9.06
CA PHE A 69 -1.13 -7.30 -9.25
C PHE A 69 -0.44 -6.68 -10.46
N ILE A 70 -1.13 -6.59 -11.60
CA ILE A 70 -0.64 -5.94 -12.80
C ILE A 70 -0.33 -4.46 -12.51
N ALA A 71 -1.21 -3.75 -11.81
CA ALA A 71 -0.98 -2.35 -11.45
C ALA A 71 0.28 -2.17 -10.59
N VAL A 72 0.51 -3.04 -9.59
CA VAL A 72 1.73 -3.05 -8.76
C VAL A 72 2.97 -3.30 -9.61
N VAL A 73 2.94 -4.31 -10.48
CA VAL A 73 4.10 -4.65 -11.34
C VAL A 73 4.45 -3.49 -12.26
N PHE A 74 3.47 -2.89 -12.94
CA PHE A 74 3.72 -1.73 -13.80
C PHE A 74 4.21 -0.52 -13.01
N HIS A 75 3.63 -0.24 -11.84
CA HIS A 75 4.06 0.85 -10.98
C HIS A 75 5.53 0.72 -10.59
N ILE A 76 5.94 -0.46 -10.12
CA ILE A 76 7.32 -0.72 -9.70
C ILE A 76 8.28 -0.71 -10.90
N TYR A 77 7.95 -1.44 -11.95
CA TYR A 77 8.80 -1.55 -13.13
C TYR A 77 9.09 -0.18 -13.75
N LEU A 78 8.05 0.63 -13.97
CA LEU A 78 8.23 1.93 -14.61
C LEU A 78 8.91 2.96 -13.70
N THR A 79 8.70 2.91 -12.37
CA THR A 79 9.41 3.78 -11.43
C THR A 79 10.91 3.46 -11.38
N ILE A 80 11.29 2.18 -11.38
CA ILE A 80 12.68 1.76 -11.45
C ILE A 80 13.30 2.18 -12.78
N LEU A 81 12.60 1.94 -13.90
CA LEU A 81 13.08 2.33 -15.22
C LEU A 81 13.31 3.84 -15.31
N LEU A 82 12.36 4.67 -14.87
CA LEU A 82 12.50 6.13 -14.80
C LEU A 82 13.67 6.56 -13.92
N ALA A 83 13.89 5.90 -12.80
CA ALA A 83 15.03 6.19 -11.91
C ALA A 83 16.37 5.92 -12.59
N ILE A 84 16.47 4.79 -13.33
CA ILE A 84 17.66 4.43 -14.11
C ILE A 84 17.89 5.44 -15.23
N GLU A 85 16.85 5.76 -16.02
CA GLU A 85 16.93 6.73 -17.10
C GLU A 85 17.35 8.13 -16.61
N ASN A 86 16.76 8.60 -15.51
CA ASN A 86 17.11 9.88 -14.88
C ASN A 86 18.56 9.91 -14.38
N ARG A 87 19.07 8.79 -13.87
CA ARG A 87 20.47 8.68 -13.43
C ARG A 87 21.43 8.70 -14.62
N ARG A 88 21.10 8.00 -15.70
CA ARG A 88 21.90 7.97 -16.94
C ARG A 88 21.93 9.32 -17.66
N ALA A 89 20.84 10.08 -17.60
CA ALA A 89 20.76 11.41 -18.19
C ALA A 89 21.62 12.48 -17.48
N ARG A 90 22.20 12.13 -16.31
CA ARG A 90 23.10 13.00 -15.54
C ARG A 90 24.38 12.25 -15.17
N PRO A 91 25.34 12.15 -16.09
CA PRO A 91 26.60 11.43 -15.86
C PRO A 91 27.47 12.10 -14.78
N GLU A 92 27.37 13.44 -14.65
CA GLU A 92 28.16 14.17 -13.64
C GLU A 92 27.30 14.55 -12.41
N PRO A 93 27.76 14.21 -11.19
CA PRO A 93 27.08 14.61 -9.95
C PRO A 93 27.24 16.11 -9.69
N TYR A 94 26.26 16.72 -9.03
CA TYR A 94 26.41 18.09 -8.53
C TYR A 94 27.55 18.17 -7.50
N ILE A 95 28.46 19.14 -7.67
CA ILE A 95 29.54 19.45 -6.72
C ILE A 95 28.93 19.98 -5.40
N ASP A 96 27.90 20.85 -5.50
CA ASP A 96 27.16 21.36 -4.34
C ASP A 96 25.69 20.83 -4.39
N LYS A 97 25.35 19.99 -3.42
CA LYS A 97 24.03 19.34 -3.33
C LYS A 97 23.08 20.18 -2.46
N ARG A 98 22.70 21.38 -2.89
CA ARG A 98 21.66 22.16 -2.24
C ARG A 98 20.29 21.73 -2.73
N TYR A 99 19.53 21.03 -1.88
CA TYR A 99 18.18 20.57 -2.20
C TYR A 99 17.17 21.71 -1.93
N VAL A 100 16.87 22.50 -2.96
CA VAL A 100 15.97 23.66 -2.84
C VAL A 100 14.49 23.28 -2.77
N LYS A 101 14.09 22.17 -3.44
CA LYS A 101 12.67 21.74 -3.55
C LYS A 101 12.42 20.28 -3.25
N ALA A 102 13.44 19.42 -3.25
CA ALA A 102 13.28 17.99 -3.02
C ALA A 102 13.28 17.71 -1.51
N ASP A 103 12.13 17.30 -0.96
CA ASP A 103 12.00 16.86 0.43
C ASP A 103 12.63 15.47 0.67
N PHE A 104 12.66 15.03 1.93
CA PHE A 104 13.21 13.73 2.30
C PHE A 104 12.48 12.59 1.61
N ALA A 105 11.15 12.59 1.60
CA ALA A 105 10.33 11.54 1.00
C ALA A 105 10.58 11.43 -0.51
N SER A 106 10.67 12.56 -1.23
CA SER A 106 10.99 12.61 -2.66
C SER A 106 12.34 11.96 -3.00
N ARG A 107 13.36 12.21 -2.18
CA ARG A 107 14.72 11.70 -2.42
C ARG A 107 14.84 10.19 -2.20
N HIS A 108 13.98 9.63 -1.35
CA HIS A 108 14.02 8.22 -0.95
C HIS A 108 12.87 7.39 -1.55
N MET A 109 12.16 7.90 -2.57
CA MET A 109 10.99 7.24 -3.16
C MET A 109 11.26 5.83 -3.66
N VAL A 110 12.38 5.60 -4.36
CA VAL A 110 12.73 4.26 -4.87
C VAL A 110 13.04 3.32 -3.71
N MET A 111 13.82 3.78 -2.74
CA MET A 111 14.18 2.97 -1.58
C MET A 111 12.95 2.63 -0.73
N SER A 112 12.12 3.62 -0.39
CA SER A 112 10.88 3.37 0.35
C SER A 112 9.93 2.45 -0.42
N GLY A 113 9.83 2.60 -1.74
CA GLY A 113 9.04 1.71 -2.60
C GLY A 113 9.51 0.25 -2.60
N LEU A 114 10.83 0.01 -2.60
CA LEU A 114 11.38 -1.36 -2.50
C LEU A 114 11.14 -1.98 -1.12
N ILE A 115 11.23 -1.20 -0.05
CA ILE A 115 10.93 -1.70 1.30
C ILE A 115 9.42 -1.98 1.43
N VAL A 116 8.56 -1.12 0.87
CA VAL A 116 7.11 -1.36 0.81
C VAL A 116 6.81 -2.64 0.01
N LEU A 117 7.53 -2.93 -1.08
CA LEU A 117 7.40 -4.18 -1.82
C LEU A 117 7.74 -5.40 -0.94
N ALA A 118 8.84 -5.35 -0.19
CA ALA A 118 9.19 -6.41 0.75
C ALA A 118 8.14 -6.59 1.85
N PHE A 119 7.60 -5.48 2.37
CA PHE A 119 6.48 -5.49 3.32
C PHE A 119 5.22 -6.14 2.71
N ILE A 120 4.85 -5.79 1.46
CA ILE A 120 3.71 -6.41 0.75
C ILE A 120 3.93 -7.92 0.60
N ALA A 121 5.12 -8.37 0.22
CA ALA A 121 5.45 -9.79 0.08
C ALA A 121 5.26 -10.54 1.41
N TYR A 122 5.76 -9.99 2.52
CA TYR A 122 5.54 -10.55 3.86
C TYR A 122 4.05 -10.52 4.25
N HIS A 123 3.34 -9.42 4.01
CA HIS A 123 1.92 -9.29 4.30
C HIS A 123 1.08 -10.35 3.57
N LEU A 124 1.37 -10.61 2.29
CA LEU A 124 0.71 -11.66 1.53
C LEU A 124 1.04 -13.05 2.08
N ALA A 125 2.29 -13.32 2.42
CA ALA A 125 2.71 -14.59 3.03
C ALA A 125 2.01 -14.80 4.39
N HIS A 126 1.85 -13.74 5.18
CA HIS A 126 1.24 -13.77 6.50
C HIS A 126 -0.27 -13.98 6.42
N PHE A 127 -1.03 -13.06 5.84
CA PHE A 127 -2.50 -13.09 5.92
C PHE A 127 -3.19 -13.71 4.70
N SER A 128 -2.60 -13.62 3.49
CA SER A 128 -3.24 -14.20 2.29
C SER A 128 -2.88 -15.66 2.10
N PHE A 129 -1.59 -16.00 2.18
CA PHE A 129 -1.12 -17.39 2.04
C PHE A 129 -1.10 -18.16 3.38
N ARG A 130 -1.17 -17.46 4.53
CA ARG A 130 -1.23 -18.04 5.88
C ARG A 130 -0.06 -18.98 6.20
N LYS A 131 1.15 -18.65 5.70
CA LYS A 131 2.33 -19.53 5.78
C LYS A 131 3.27 -19.19 6.95
N THR A 132 3.10 -18.03 7.59
CA THR A 132 4.06 -17.54 8.60
C THR A 132 3.60 -17.77 10.04
N ASP A 133 2.33 -18.12 10.27
CA ASP A 133 1.80 -18.42 11.60
C ASP A 133 1.01 -19.75 11.57
N PRO A 134 1.52 -20.83 12.20
CA PRO A 134 0.86 -22.13 12.20
C PRO A 134 -0.52 -22.13 12.88
N ARG A 135 -0.79 -21.16 13.78
CA ARG A 135 -2.09 -21.04 14.47
C ARG A 135 -3.23 -20.78 13.49
N PHE A 136 -2.97 -20.18 12.33
CA PHE A 136 -4.00 -19.91 11.33
C PHE A 136 -4.61 -21.19 10.76
N ALA A 137 -3.88 -22.31 10.74
CA ALA A 137 -4.39 -23.61 10.31
C ALA A 137 -5.32 -24.28 11.34
N LEU A 138 -5.30 -23.82 12.59
CA LEU A 138 -6.12 -24.36 13.68
C LEU A 138 -7.47 -23.64 13.80
N LEU A 139 -7.63 -22.49 13.15
CA LEU A 139 -8.86 -21.70 13.21
C LEU A 139 -10.03 -22.45 12.54
N LYS A 140 -11.12 -22.55 13.28
CA LYS A 140 -12.38 -23.11 12.78
C LYS A 140 -13.23 -22.00 12.16
N PRO A 141 -14.15 -22.32 11.26
CA PRO A 141 -15.17 -21.37 10.82
C PRO A 141 -15.93 -20.76 12.02
N ASP A 142 -16.39 -19.51 11.85
CA ASP A 142 -17.27 -18.87 12.82
C ASP A 142 -18.65 -19.58 12.89
N PRO A 143 -19.56 -19.19 13.81
CA PRO A 143 -20.88 -19.81 13.91
C PRO A 143 -21.76 -19.72 12.65
N LEU A 144 -21.43 -18.78 11.73
CA LEU A 144 -22.12 -18.62 10.46
C LEU A 144 -21.46 -19.42 9.31
N GLY A 145 -20.36 -20.15 9.61
CA GLY A 145 -19.61 -20.93 8.64
C GLY A 145 -18.58 -20.11 7.84
N HIS A 146 -18.36 -18.84 8.17
CA HIS A 146 -17.35 -18.01 7.54
C HIS A 146 -15.95 -18.33 8.09
N TYR A 147 -14.91 -18.11 7.27
CA TYR A 147 -13.54 -18.14 7.78
C TYR A 147 -13.31 -17.04 8.82
N ASP A 148 -12.76 -17.42 9.99
CA ASP A 148 -12.54 -16.48 11.09
C ASP A 148 -11.31 -15.57 10.85
N VAL A 149 -11.51 -14.55 10.03
CA VAL A 149 -10.51 -13.51 9.74
C VAL A 149 -10.24 -12.66 10.97
N TYR A 150 -11.25 -12.45 11.82
CA TYR A 150 -11.12 -11.69 13.06
C TYR A 150 -10.07 -12.31 13.99
N SER A 151 -10.23 -13.57 14.37
CA SER A 151 -9.26 -14.26 15.22
C SER A 151 -7.91 -14.43 14.55
N MET A 152 -7.87 -14.65 13.22
CA MET A 152 -6.64 -14.68 12.45
C MET A 152 -5.83 -13.38 12.60
N MET A 153 -6.48 -12.21 12.50
CA MET A 153 -5.81 -10.93 12.67
C MET A 153 -5.33 -10.74 14.11
N VAL A 154 -6.14 -11.12 15.09
CA VAL A 154 -5.77 -11.00 16.51
C VAL A 154 -4.54 -11.87 16.80
N TYR A 155 -4.55 -13.14 16.44
CA TYR A 155 -3.39 -14.01 16.65
C TYR A 155 -2.15 -13.52 15.89
N GLY A 156 -2.31 -13.07 14.66
CA GLY A 156 -1.21 -12.54 13.86
C GLY A 156 -0.52 -11.33 14.51
N PHE A 157 -1.29 -10.44 15.12
CA PHE A 157 -0.77 -9.22 15.75
C PHE A 157 -0.46 -9.32 17.26
N GLN A 158 -0.75 -10.44 17.91
CA GLN A 158 -0.30 -10.67 19.29
C GLN A 158 1.22 -10.80 19.42
N ASN A 159 1.91 -11.12 18.35
CA ASN A 159 3.37 -11.17 18.32
C ASN A 159 3.94 -9.76 18.18
N TYR A 160 4.69 -9.29 19.20
CA TYR A 160 5.30 -7.96 19.22
C TYR A 160 6.23 -7.67 18.05
N PHE A 161 7.02 -8.68 17.61
CA PHE A 161 7.94 -8.52 16.48
C PHE A 161 7.18 -8.36 15.18
N VAL A 162 6.13 -9.15 14.97
CA VAL A 162 5.26 -9.04 13.80
C VAL A 162 4.57 -7.68 13.78
N SER A 163 3.95 -7.27 14.88
CA SER A 163 3.28 -5.97 14.98
C SER A 163 4.25 -4.81 14.79
N GLY A 164 5.45 -4.87 15.38
CA GLY A 164 6.51 -3.89 15.17
C GLY A 164 6.97 -3.80 13.72
N PHE A 165 7.12 -4.94 13.05
CA PHE A 165 7.43 -4.99 11.62
C PHE A 165 6.33 -4.35 10.76
N TYR A 166 5.04 -4.61 11.08
CA TYR A 166 3.92 -3.97 10.40
C TYR A 166 3.90 -2.46 10.62
N VAL A 167 4.09 -1.98 11.86
CA VAL A 167 4.15 -0.54 12.16
C VAL A 167 5.28 0.13 11.37
N LEU A 168 6.46 -0.49 11.29
CA LEU A 168 7.57 0.01 10.49
C LEU A 168 7.22 0.05 8.99
N GLY A 169 6.66 -1.04 8.45
CA GLY A 169 6.23 -1.09 7.05
C GLY A 169 5.17 -0.04 6.71
N LEU A 170 4.20 0.17 7.60
CA LEU A 170 3.15 1.19 7.47
C LEU A 170 3.72 2.61 7.56
N PHE A 171 4.70 2.84 8.42
CA PHE A 171 5.42 4.12 8.50
C PHE A 171 6.12 4.45 7.17
N LEU A 172 6.82 3.48 6.59
CA LEU A 172 7.49 3.65 5.30
C LEU A 172 6.49 3.81 4.15
N LEU A 173 5.34 3.13 4.20
CA LEU A 173 4.23 3.35 3.29
C LEU A 173 3.68 4.79 3.41
N ALA A 174 3.53 5.31 4.63
CA ALA A 174 3.08 6.69 4.84
C ALA A 174 4.08 7.71 4.27
N LEU A 175 5.38 7.50 4.44
CA LEU A 175 6.40 8.33 3.79
C LEU A 175 6.31 8.26 2.26
N HIS A 176 6.12 7.07 1.70
CA HIS A 176 5.93 6.85 0.27
C HIS A 176 4.68 7.57 -0.25
N LEU A 177 3.56 7.42 0.43
CA LEU A 177 2.29 8.06 0.07
C LEU A 177 2.31 9.58 0.29
N SER A 178 3.03 10.11 1.29
CA SER A 178 3.08 11.54 1.57
C SER A 178 3.62 12.36 0.39
N HIS A 179 4.54 11.78 -0.37
CA HIS A 179 5.02 12.37 -1.62
C HIS A 179 4.20 11.89 -2.83
N GLY A 180 3.92 10.59 -2.93
CA GLY A 180 3.23 9.98 -4.07
C GLY A 180 1.86 10.59 -4.31
N SER A 181 1.07 10.80 -3.25
CA SER A 181 -0.30 11.35 -3.33
C SER A 181 -0.38 12.81 -3.80
N SER A 182 0.71 13.56 -3.75
CA SER A 182 0.77 14.91 -4.33
C SER A 182 1.42 14.93 -5.71
N SER A 183 2.37 14.03 -5.96
CA SER A 183 3.16 14.03 -7.20
C SER A 183 2.38 13.51 -8.41
N PHE A 184 1.32 12.70 -8.22
CA PHE A 184 0.50 12.25 -9.34
C PHE A 184 -0.24 13.43 -10.01
N PHE A 185 -0.70 14.43 -9.25
CA PHE A 185 -1.30 15.65 -9.82
C PHE A 185 -0.32 16.37 -10.75
N GLN A 186 0.96 16.44 -10.35
CA GLN A 186 2.00 17.02 -11.18
C GLN A 186 2.24 16.20 -12.45
N SER A 187 2.26 14.87 -12.34
CA SER A 187 2.48 13.97 -13.47
C SER A 187 1.35 14.02 -14.50
N LEU A 188 0.12 14.31 -14.05
CA LEU A 188 -1.07 14.47 -14.89
C LEU A 188 -1.28 15.92 -15.39
N GLY A 189 -0.40 16.85 -15.02
CA GLY A 189 -0.53 18.26 -15.41
C GLY A 189 -1.67 19.02 -14.68
N LEU A 190 -2.15 18.48 -13.56
CA LEU A 190 -3.29 18.99 -12.80
C LEU A 190 -2.89 19.90 -11.64
N ASN A 191 -1.69 20.47 -11.65
CA ASN A 191 -1.22 21.37 -10.60
C ASN A 191 -0.62 22.66 -11.15
N ASP A 192 -0.66 23.72 -10.35
CA ASP A 192 0.00 25.00 -10.58
C ASP A 192 0.87 25.41 -9.36
N LYS A 193 1.52 26.58 -9.44
CA LYS A 193 2.39 27.10 -8.37
C LYS A 193 1.64 27.33 -7.05
N LYS A 194 0.32 27.66 -7.09
CA LYS A 194 -0.49 27.92 -5.89
C LYS A 194 -1.03 26.62 -5.29
N MET A 195 -1.37 25.65 -6.14
CA MET A 195 -1.92 24.35 -5.71
C MET A 195 -0.85 23.44 -5.16
N THR A 196 0.37 23.44 -5.70
CA THR A 196 1.46 22.53 -5.29
C THR A 196 1.66 22.44 -3.77
N PRO A 197 1.79 23.54 -2.98
CA PRO A 197 1.99 23.44 -1.54
C PRO A 197 0.74 22.90 -0.80
N ARG A 198 -0.46 23.19 -1.30
CA ARG A 198 -1.73 22.68 -0.73
C ARG A 198 -1.87 21.19 -0.96
N LEU A 199 -1.57 20.71 -2.16
CA LEU A 199 -1.58 19.28 -2.49
C LEU A 199 -0.53 18.51 -1.70
N ALA A 200 0.67 19.09 -1.51
CA ALA A 200 1.70 18.49 -0.68
C ALA A 200 1.28 18.38 0.80
N LEU A 201 0.61 19.39 1.34
CA LEU A 201 0.06 19.33 2.70
C LEU A 201 -1.07 18.30 2.81
N ALA A 202 -2.04 18.32 1.89
CA ALA A 202 -3.14 17.37 1.85
C ALA A 202 -2.62 15.93 1.73
N GLY A 203 -1.63 15.68 0.87
CA GLY A 203 -1.00 14.37 0.71
C GLY A 203 -0.31 13.87 1.98
N ARG A 204 0.34 14.76 2.72
CA ARG A 204 0.93 14.41 4.03
C ARG A 204 -0.14 14.06 5.05
N ILE A 205 -1.16 14.91 5.21
CA ILE A 205 -2.27 14.65 6.14
C ILE A 205 -2.92 13.31 5.80
N PHE A 206 -3.25 13.07 4.53
CA PHE A 206 -3.82 11.83 4.05
C PHE A 206 -2.97 10.61 4.42
N ALA A 207 -1.66 10.66 4.14
CA ALA A 207 -0.73 9.56 4.42
C ALA A 207 -0.66 9.22 5.92
N TRP A 208 -0.64 10.25 6.78
CA TRP A 208 -0.59 10.05 8.23
C TRP A 208 -1.93 9.59 8.81
N LEU A 209 -3.05 9.99 8.23
CA LEU A 209 -4.37 9.42 8.60
C LEU A 209 -4.45 7.93 8.26
N LEU A 210 -3.97 7.51 7.10
CA LEU A 210 -3.87 6.08 6.75
C LEU A 210 -2.95 5.33 7.72
N PHE A 211 -1.78 5.90 8.04
CA PHE A 211 -0.87 5.32 9.01
C PHE A 211 -1.53 5.10 10.37
N ALA A 212 -2.19 6.13 10.91
CA ALA A 212 -2.90 6.04 12.18
C ALA A 212 -4.01 4.99 12.14
N GLY A 213 -4.82 4.97 11.07
CA GLY A 213 -5.90 4.00 10.89
C GLY A 213 -5.39 2.56 10.87
N TYR A 214 -4.37 2.26 10.06
CA TYR A 214 -3.81 0.91 10.01
C TYR A 214 -3.10 0.51 11.30
N THR A 215 -2.33 1.41 11.90
CA THR A 215 -1.55 1.12 13.13
C THR A 215 -2.46 0.94 14.34
N SER A 216 -3.66 1.54 14.36
CA SER A 216 -4.63 1.35 15.45
C SER A 216 -4.96 -0.12 15.68
N ILE A 217 -4.97 -0.95 14.62
CA ILE A 217 -5.32 -2.37 14.71
C ILE A 217 -4.30 -3.17 15.53
N PRO A 218 -3.01 -3.27 15.14
CA PRO A 218 -2.02 -4.01 15.93
C PRO A 218 -1.82 -3.40 17.33
N VAL A 219 -1.93 -2.07 17.48
CA VAL A 219 -1.81 -1.42 18.79
C VAL A 219 -2.96 -1.84 19.70
N ALA A 220 -4.22 -1.81 19.23
CA ALA A 220 -5.37 -2.23 20.03
C ALA A 220 -5.29 -3.71 20.45
N ILE A 221 -4.77 -4.58 19.57
CA ILE A 221 -4.56 -5.99 19.88
C ILE A 221 -3.46 -6.18 20.93
N LEU A 222 -2.32 -5.50 20.79
CA LEU A 222 -1.22 -5.57 21.77
C LEU A 222 -1.60 -5.02 23.14
N LEU A 223 -2.47 -4.01 23.19
CA LEU A 223 -3.03 -3.48 24.43
C LEU A 223 -4.12 -4.37 25.04
N GLY A 224 -4.49 -5.49 24.37
CA GLY A 224 -5.52 -6.41 24.86
C GLY A 224 -6.96 -5.86 24.76
N LEU A 225 -7.17 -4.77 24.02
CA LEU A 225 -8.50 -4.19 23.78
C LEU A 225 -9.32 -5.06 22.82
N ILE A 226 -8.65 -5.79 21.95
CA ILE A 226 -9.25 -6.74 21.00
C ILE A 226 -8.69 -8.13 21.33
N LYS A 227 -9.59 -9.09 21.58
CA LYS A 227 -9.25 -10.47 21.91
C LYS A 227 -9.81 -11.43 20.87
N PRO A 228 -9.21 -12.61 20.63
CA PRO A 228 -9.73 -13.56 19.63
C PRO A 228 -11.14 -14.03 20.02
N ALA A 229 -11.97 -14.25 19.01
CA ALA A 229 -13.32 -14.79 19.20
C ALA A 229 -13.28 -16.30 19.54
N GLN A 230 -12.26 -17.02 19.07
CA GLN A 230 -11.97 -18.41 19.46
C GLN A 230 -10.64 -18.48 20.19
N GLN A 231 -10.58 -19.36 21.20
CA GLN A 231 -9.33 -19.75 21.85
C GLN A 231 -8.77 -20.99 21.13
N LEU A 232 -7.47 -21.01 20.91
CA LEU A 232 -6.71 -22.13 20.32
C LEU A 232 -5.97 -22.89 21.40
#